data_3f9e39d1657c4881ca194cda0833095f
#
_entry.id   3f9e39d1657c4881ca194cda0833095f
#
_cell.length_a   1.000
_cell.length_b   1.000
_cell.length_c   1.000
_cell.angle_alpha   90.00
_cell.angle_beta   90.00
_cell.angle_gamma   90.00
#
_symmetry.space_group_name_H-M   'P 1'
#
loop_
_entity.id
_entity.type
_entity.pdbx_description
1 polymer ?
#
loop_
_entity_poly.entity_id
_entity_poly.type
_entity_poly.pdbx_seq_one_letter_code
_entity_poly.pdbx_strand_id
1 'polypeptide(L)'
;MRAYLFILLVAAVIAYLVTPMVRRVAERGLIFSPLRERDVHSVPTPRLGGVAMFAGIMGALAIASQTPFLDRVFDEPGPIIGIAGAATMLCVLGVIDDIWDLHWTTKLAGQTLAAGFMALNGVSLLSIPLGGVIIGSPRMSLILTVLVVLVTINAVNFVDGLDGLAAGVVSIGGAAFFAYSYSLAVDATPDSYANLASLIIAVLVGACVGFLPHNFNPSRIFMGDSGSMLIGLLLAASTIRVTGQVDPALLADERAFAAFLPIILPIAVMALPLLDLGLAVVRRMMAGKSPFSADAKHLHHRMLRLGHSHAREIGRAHV
;
A
#
# COMPACT_ATOMS: atom_id res chain seq x y z
N MET A 1 9.75 -10.97 -16.98
CA MET A 1 9.92 -9.53 -16.74
C MET A 1 9.10 -8.65 -17.69
N ARG A 2 9.17 -8.82 -19.03
CA ARG A 2 8.44 -7.95 -19.99
C ARG A 2 6.93 -7.88 -19.73
N ALA A 3 6.26 -9.00 -19.41
CA ALA A 3 4.83 -9.02 -19.11
C ALA A 3 4.48 -8.17 -17.87
N TYR A 4 5.25 -8.26 -16.79
CA TYR A 4 5.03 -7.44 -15.59
C TYR A 4 5.21 -5.95 -15.87
N LEU A 5 6.24 -5.58 -16.65
CA LEU A 5 6.46 -4.18 -17.05
C LEU A 5 5.32 -3.68 -17.94
N PHE A 6 4.78 -4.52 -18.82
CA PHE A 6 3.60 -4.19 -19.59
C PHE A 6 2.38 -3.94 -18.68
N ILE A 7 2.11 -4.83 -17.73
CA ILE A 7 0.99 -4.68 -16.78
C ILE A 7 1.18 -3.45 -15.87
N LEU A 8 2.40 -3.18 -15.41
CA LEU A 8 2.74 -1.94 -14.69
C LEU A 8 2.39 -0.71 -15.53
N LEU A 9 2.80 -0.69 -16.81
CA LEU A 9 2.51 0.42 -17.73
C LEU A 9 1.00 0.58 -17.94
N VAL A 10 0.26 -0.53 -18.09
CA VAL A 10 -1.20 -0.51 -18.21
C VAL A 10 -1.84 0.13 -16.97
N ALA A 11 -1.43 -0.30 -15.76
CA ALA A 11 -1.92 0.29 -14.52
C ALA A 11 -1.62 1.80 -14.46
N ALA A 12 -0.39 2.20 -14.84
CA ALA A 12 0.02 3.60 -14.86
C ALA A 12 -0.79 4.44 -15.86
N VAL A 13 -0.98 3.95 -17.07
CA VAL A 13 -1.76 4.66 -18.10
C VAL A 13 -3.21 4.82 -17.67
N ILE A 14 -3.85 3.76 -17.16
CA ILE A 14 -5.25 3.84 -16.71
C ILE A 14 -5.36 4.82 -15.54
N ALA A 15 -4.52 4.70 -14.50
CA ALA A 15 -4.53 5.62 -13.37
C ALA A 15 -4.32 7.07 -13.81
N TYR A 16 -3.35 7.32 -14.70
CA TYR A 16 -3.06 8.65 -15.25
C TYR A 16 -4.25 9.25 -15.99
N LEU A 17 -4.90 8.48 -16.88
CA LEU A 17 -6.02 8.95 -17.70
C LEU A 17 -7.32 9.11 -16.90
N VAL A 18 -7.55 8.26 -15.90
CA VAL A 18 -8.76 8.30 -15.06
C VAL A 18 -8.68 9.40 -14.01
N THR A 19 -7.49 9.76 -13.51
CA THR A 19 -7.33 10.77 -12.46
C THR A 19 -7.97 12.12 -12.79
N PRO A 20 -7.82 12.73 -14.00
CA PRO A 20 -8.50 13.98 -14.34
C PRO A 20 -10.03 13.86 -14.38
N MET A 21 -10.56 12.66 -14.69
CA MET A 21 -12.01 12.42 -14.70
C MET A 21 -12.54 12.37 -13.26
N VAL A 22 -11.88 11.63 -12.39
CA VAL A 22 -12.21 11.55 -10.95
C VAL A 22 -12.10 12.93 -10.30
N ARG A 23 -11.07 13.69 -10.62
CA ARG A 23 -10.90 15.06 -10.15
C ARG A 23 -12.11 15.95 -10.51
N ARG A 24 -12.58 15.91 -11.75
CA ARG A 24 -13.77 16.68 -12.19
C ARG A 24 -15.02 16.24 -11.44
N VAL A 25 -15.19 14.94 -11.15
CA VAL A 25 -16.30 14.43 -10.36
C VAL A 25 -16.23 14.93 -8.92
N ALA A 26 -15.05 14.87 -8.30
CA ALA A 26 -14.82 15.36 -6.94
C ALA A 26 -15.06 16.88 -6.82
N GLU A 27 -14.60 17.68 -7.81
CA GLU A 27 -14.85 19.11 -7.88
C GLU A 27 -16.34 19.44 -8.00
N ARG A 28 -17.09 18.70 -8.83
CA ARG A 28 -18.55 18.88 -8.99
C ARG A 28 -19.33 18.43 -7.76
N GLY A 29 -18.87 17.38 -7.10
CA GLY A 29 -19.48 16.86 -5.86
C GLY A 29 -19.10 17.66 -4.63
N LEU A 30 -18.29 18.73 -4.76
CA LEU A 30 -17.74 19.54 -3.65
C LEU A 30 -17.02 18.69 -2.59
N ILE A 31 -16.36 17.60 -3.02
CA ILE A 31 -15.62 16.68 -2.15
C ILE A 31 -14.20 17.19 -2.03
N PHE A 32 -13.99 18.10 -1.09
CA PHE A 32 -12.69 18.72 -0.83
C PHE A 32 -12.15 18.34 0.54
N SER A 33 -10.83 18.37 0.66
CA SER A 33 -10.19 18.34 1.98
C SER A 33 -10.64 19.56 2.79
N PRO A 34 -11.20 19.38 4.01
CA PRO A 34 -11.46 20.51 4.86
C PRO A 34 -10.14 21.22 5.19
N LEU A 35 -10.11 22.54 5.02
CA LEU A 35 -8.96 23.35 5.44
C LEU A 35 -8.91 23.37 6.96
N ARG A 36 -7.97 22.67 7.54
CA ARG A 36 -7.70 22.70 9.00
C ARG A 36 -6.52 23.66 9.23
N GLU A 37 -6.49 24.36 10.37
CA GLU A 37 -5.38 25.28 10.74
C GLU A 37 -3.98 24.65 10.69
N ARG A 38 -3.93 23.32 10.67
CA ARG A 38 -2.71 22.51 10.58
C ARG A 38 -2.33 22.13 9.13
N ASP A 39 -3.19 22.42 8.15
CA ASP A 39 -2.94 22.01 6.77
C ASP A 39 -2.00 23.00 6.11
N VAL A 40 -1.10 22.48 5.31
CA VAL A 40 -0.07 23.25 4.61
C VAL A 40 -0.62 23.90 3.34
N HIS A 41 -1.82 23.46 2.92
CA HIS A 41 -2.49 23.95 1.73
C HIS A 41 -3.40 25.13 2.04
N SER A 42 -3.25 26.18 1.24
CA SER A 42 -4.12 27.38 1.28
C SER A 42 -5.36 27.25 0.37
N VAL A 43 -5.39 26.24 -0.50
CA VAL A 43 -6.47 26.00 -1.46
C VAL A 43 -7.09 24.63 -1.21
N PRO A 44 -8.44 24.54 -1.14
CA PRO A 44 -9.13 23.27 -1.02
C PRO A 44 -8.79 22.36 -2.19
N THR A 45 -8.17 21.19 -1.90
CA THR A 45 -7.79 20.22 -2.93
C THR A 45 -8.78 19.06 -2.93
N PRO A 46 -9.30 18.63 -4.12
CA PRO A 46 -10.22 17.52 -4.20
C PRO A 46 -9.57 16.23 -3.68
N ARG A 47 -10.37 15.36 -3.04
CA ARG A 47 -10.01 14.00 -2.65
C ARG A 47 -10.55 13.00 -3.68
N LEU A 48 -10.43 11.72 -3.45
CA LEU A 48 -10.86 10.58 -4.27
C LEU A 48 -9.84 10.08 -5.29
N GLY A 49 -8.57 10.49 -5.23
CA GLY A 49 -7.53 9.99 -6.12
C GLY A 49 -7.38 8.46 -6.09
N GLY A 50 -7.69 7.84 -4.94
CA GLY A 50 -7.70 6.39 -4.79
C GLY A 50 -8.65 5.66 -5.73
N VAL A 51 -9.75 6.28 -6.16
CA VAL A 51 -10.67 5.70 -7.15
C VAL A 51 -9.96 5.54 -8.51
N ALA A 52 -9.14 6.50 -8.91
CA ALA A 52 -8.37 6.39 -10.14
C ALA A 52 -7.27 5.33 -10.05
N MET A 53 -6.61 5.23 -8.89
CA MET A 53 -5.64 4.16 -8.62
C MET A 53 -6.34 2.79 -8.64
N PHE A 54 -7.50 2.65 -8.01
CA PHE A 54 -8.30 1.43 -8.03
C PHE A 54 -8.69 1.02 -9.46
N ALA A 55 -9.14 1.97 -10.29
CA ALA A 55 -9.42 1.69 -11.70
C ALA A 55 -8.17 1.19 -12.45
N GLY A 56 -6.99 1.78 -12.18
CA GLY A 56 -5.71 1.33 -12.71
C GLY A 56 -5.37 -0.10 -12.29
N ILE A 57 -5.54 -0.41 -11.00
CA ILE A 57 -5.29 -1.72 -10.41
C ILE A 57 -6.20 -2.77 -11.03
N MET A 58 -7.52 -2.55 -10.99
CA MET A 58 -8.50 -3.52 -11.49
C MET A 58 -8.40 -3.72 -13.01
N GLY A 59 -8.20 -2.62 -13.77
CA GLY A 59 -7.99 -2.71 -15.21
C GLY A 59 -6.72 -3.48 -15.60
N ALA A 60 -5.63 -3.26 -14.87
CA ALA A 60 -4.38 -4.00 -15.07
C ALA A 60 -4.52 -5.49 -14.70
N LEU A 61 -5.21 -5.83 -13.61
CA LEU A 61 -5.50 -7.22 -13.24
C LEU A 61 -6.39 -7.91 -14.30
N ALA A 62 -7.40 -7.21 -14.84
CA ALA A 62 -8.24 -7.73 -15.90
C ALA A 62 -7.46 -8.00 -17.20
N ILE A 63 -6.48 -7.16 -17.54
CA ILE A 63 -5.59 -7.39 -18.69
C ILE A 63 -4.58 -8.51 -18.38
N ALA A 64 -4.07 -8.57 -17.15
CA ALA A 64 -3.16 -9.62 -16.71
C ALA A 64 -3.80 -11.00 -16.85
N SER A 65 -5.10 -11.14 -16.54
CA SER A 65 -5.83 -12.41 -16.67
C SER A 65 -6.00 -12.90 -18.13
N GLN A 66 -5.74 -12.04 -19.12
CA GLN A 66 -5.76 -12.38 -20.54
C GLN A 66 -4.33 -12.54 -21.11
N THR A 67 -3.30 -12.44 -20.25
CA THR A 67 -1.91 -12.51 -20.67
C THR A 67 -1.37 -13.92 -20.48
N PRO A 68 -1.05 -14.69 -21.54
CA PRO A 68 -0.69 -16.12 -21.45
C PRO A 68 0.46 -16.42 -20.48
N PHE A 69 1.43 -15.51 -20.36
CA PHE A 69 2.54 -15.67 -19.41
C PHE A 69 2.08 -15.66 -17.94
N LEU A 70 0.97 -15.01 -17.65
CA LEU A 70 0.44 -14.84 -16.28
C LEU A 70 -0.69 -15.82 -15.95
N ASP A 71 -1.12 -16.68 -16.89
CA ASP A 71 -2.24 -17.63 -16.70
C ASP A 71 -2.09 -18.43 -15.40
N ARG A 72 -0.88 -18.92 -15.12
CA ARG A 72 -0.60 -19.69 -13.88
C ARG A 72 -0.89 -18.92 -12.59
N VAL A 73 -0.82 -17.59 -12.62
CA VAL A 73 -1.18 -16.76 -11.44
C VAL A 73 -2.67 -16.82 -11.18
N PHE A 74 -3.46 -17.08 -12.23
CA PHE A 74 -4.93 -17.13 -12.21
C PHE A 74 -5.49 -18.55 -12.07
N ASP A 75 -4.65 -19.60 -12.12
CA ASP A 75 -5.06 -21.00 -11.91
C ASP A 75 -5.69 -21.21 -10.53
N GLU A 76 -5.20 -20.46 -9.52
CA GLU A 76 -5.81 -20.40 -8.19
C GLU A 76 -6.59 -19.08 -8.03
N PRO A 77 -7.91 -19.07 -8.27
CA PRO A 77 -8.69 -17.82 -8.25
C PRO A 77 -8.88 -17.23 -6.85
N GLY A 78 -8.77 -18.04 -5.79
CA GLY A 78 -9.00 -17.63 -4.42
C GLY A 78 -8.19 -16.40 -4.02
N PRO A 79 -6.84 -16.40 -4.10
CA PRO A 79 -6.01 -15.27 -3.71
C PRO A 79 -6.31 -13.98 -4.49
N ILE A 80 -6.60 -14.10 -5.80
CA ILE A 80 -6.93 -12.94 -6.63
C ILE A 80 -8.29 -12.37 -6.25
N ILE A 81 -9.31 -13.23 -6.07
CA ILE A 81 -10.63 -12.81 -5.59
C ILE A 81 -10.52 -12.16 -4.21
N GLY A 82 -9.70 -12.74 -3.32
CA GLY A 82 -9.44 -12.19 -2.00
C GLY A 82 -8.87 -10.77 -2.05
N ILE A 83 -7.85 -10.55 -2.87
CA ILE A 83 -7.18 -9.25 -3.01
C ILE A 83 -8.09 -8.24 -3.72
N ALA A 84 -8.69 -8.62 -4.86
CA ALA A 84 -9.57 -7.73 -5.62
C ALA A 84 -10.83 -7.36 -4.83
N GLY A 85 -11.41 -8.31 -4.12
CA GLY A 85 -12.57 -8.07 -3.25
C GLY A 85 -12.22 -7.17 -2.07
N ALA A 86 -11.12 -7.43 -1.36
CA ALA A 86 -10.65 -6.58 -0.27
C ALA A 86 -10.31 -5.17 -0.77
N ALA A 87 -9.65 -5.04 -1.93
CA ALA A 87 -9.36 -3.75 -2.56
C ALA A 87 -10.65 -2.98 -2.88
N THR A 88 -11.69 -3.67 -3.39
CA THR A 88 -13.01 -3.08 -3.64
C THR A 88 -13.66 -2.60 -2.35
N MET A 89 -13.67 -3.45 -1.29
CA MET A 89 -14.22 -3.08 0.02
C MET A 89 -13.52 -1.85 0.59
N LEU A 90 -12.18 -1.79 0.54
CA LEU A 90 -11.41 -0.67 1.06
C LEU A 90 -11.55 0.59 0.20
N CYS A 91 -11.64 0.45 -1.12
CA CYS A 91 -11.91 1.58 -2.01
C CYS A 91 -13.26 2.22 -1.67
N VAL A 92 -14.32 1.40 -1.54
CA VAL A 92 -15.66 1.87 -1.16
C VAL A 92 -15.65 2.50 0.24
N LEU A 93 -15.03 1.84 1.21
CA LEU A 93 -14.90 2.37 2.57
C LEU A 93 -14.17 3.72 2.59
N GLY A 94 -13.06 3.82 1.86
CA GLY A 94 -12.27 5.04 1.78
C GLY A 94 -13.00 6.17 1.06
N VAL A 95 -13.76 5.87 0.00
CA VAL A 95 -14.64 6.87 -0.66
C VAL A 95 -15.71 7.39 0.30
N ILE A 96 -16.32 6.48 1.04
CA ILE A 96 -17.33 6.85 2.07
C ILE A 96 -16.68 7.75 3.12
N ASP A 97 -15.46 7.42 3.55
CA ASP A 97 -14.71 8.21 4.50
C ASP A 97 -14.28 9.57 3.97
N ASP A 98 -13.79 9.62 2.73
CA ASP A 98 -13.40 10.86 2.06
C ASP A 98 -14.58 11.84 1.92
N ILE A 99 -15.83 11.33 1.89
CA ILE A 99 -17.06 12.14 1.78
C ILE A 99 -17.63 12.52 3.15
N TRP A 100 -17.68 11.57 4.11
CA TRP A 100 -18.44 11.73 5.37
C TRP A 100 -17.59 11.76 6.65
N ASP A 101 -16.25 11.63 6.57
CA ASP A 101 -15.32 11.63 7.70
C ASP A 101 -15.75 10.63 8.80
N LEU A 102 -15.66 9.33 8.48
CA LEU A 102 -16.12 8.24 9.33
C LEU A 102 -15.39 8.19 10.67
N HIS A 103 -16.11 7.74 11.69
CA HIS A 103 -15.48 7.48 12.99
C HIS A 103 -14.42 6.38 12.86
N TRP A 104 -13.32 6.51 13.61
CA TRP A 104 -12.17 5.58 13.53
C TRP A 104 -12.54 4.11 13.75
N THR A 105 -13.56 3.82 14.59
CA THR A 105 -14.03 2.44 14.83
C THR A 105 -14.68 1.83 13.60
N THR A 106 -15.44 2.61 12.83
CA THR A 106 -16.06 2.17 11.58
C THR A 106 -15.00 1.86 10.52
N LYS A 107 -13.97 2.71 10.41
CA LYS A 107 -12.83 2.47 9.53
C LYS A 107 -12.11 1.18 9.90
N LEU A 108 -11.79 1.01 11.19
CA LEU A 108 -11.09 -0.18 11.68
C LEU A 108 -11.91 -1.45 11.46
N ALA A 109 -13.22 -1.41 11.69
CA ALA A 109 -14.11 -2.54 11.43
C ALA A 109 -14.13 -2.92 9.94
N GLY A 110 -14.26 -1.95 9.03
CA GLY A 110 -14.24 -2.18 7.58
C GLY A 110 -12.88 -2.71 7.10
N GLN A 111 -11.77 -2.17 7.60
CA GLN A 111 -10.42 -2.67 7.32
C GLN A 111 -10.25 -4.12 7.81
N THR A 112 -10.76 -4.44 9.01
CA THR A 112 -10.72 -5.81 9.57
C THR A 112 -11.51 -6.79 8.70
N LEU A 113 -12.71 -6.41 8.24
CA LEU A 113 -13.52 -7.23 7.36
C LEU A 113 -12.83 -7.47 6.01
N ALA A 114 -12.25 -6.45 5.40
CA ALA A 114 -11.52 -6.58 4.15
C ALA A 114 -10.27 -7.47 4.30
N ALA A 115 -9.49 -7.27 5.36
CA ALA A 115 -8.32 -8.10 5.66
C ALA A 115 -8.71 -9.56 5.94
N GLY A 116 -9.79 -9.79 6.69
CA GLY A 116 -10.34 -11.11 6.95
C GLY A 116 -10.83 -11.79 5.67
N PHE A 117 -11.54 -11.06 4.81
CA PHE A 117 -11.98 -11.57 3.51
C PHE A 117 -10.78 -12.01 2.65
N MET A 118 -9.73 -11.19 2.56
CA MET A 118 -8.51 -11.53 1.85
C MET A 118 -7.84 -12.79 2.43
N ALA A 119 -7.71 -12.85 3.76
CA ALA A 119 -7.07 -13.98 4.45
C ALA A 119 -7.82 -15.31 4.23
N LEU A 120 -9.15 -15.29 4.30
CA LEU A 120 -10.01 -16.46 4.10
C LEU A 120 -9.98 -16.96 2.65
N ASN A 121 -9.61 -16.09 1.69
CA ASN A 121 -9.43 -16.45 0.28
C ASN A 121 -7.98 -16.85 -0.06
N GLY A 122 -7.17 -17.25 0.94
CA GLY A 122 -5.86 -17.86 0.72
C GLY A 122 -4.67 -16.89 0.70
N VAL A 123 -4.86 -15.62 1.09
CA VAL A 123 -3.75 -14.67 1.31
C VAL A 123 -3.52 -14.52 2.80
N SER A 124 -2.83 -15.48 3.39
CA SER A 124 -2.59 -15.53 4.83
C SER A 124 -1.14 -15.88 5.15
N LEU A 125 -0.66 -15.43 6.31
CA LEU A 125 0.66 -15.77 6.83
C LEU A 125 0.66 -17.22 7.30
N LEU A 126 1.42 -18.08 6.63
CA LEU A 126 1.56 -19.49 6.97
C LEU A 126 2.82 -19.76 7.81
N SER A 127 3.84 -18.94 7.64
CA SER A 127 5.12 -19.06 8.36
C SER A 127 5.69 -17.68 8.67
N ILE A 128 6.48 -17.62 9.75
CA ILE A 128 7.31 -16.45 10.06
C ILE A 128 8.75 -16.92 9.97
N PRO A 129 9.64 -16.25 9.25
CA PRO A 129 11.03 -16.68 9.07
C PRO A 129 11.91 -16.47 10.32
N LEU A 130 11.34 -16.18 11.48
CA LEU A 130 12.03 -16.13 12.77
C LEU A 130 12.31 -17.57 13.26
N GLY A 131 13.49 -18.09 12.88
CA GLY A 131 13.90 -19.45 13.28
C GLY A 131 13.07 -20.59 12.67
N GLY A 132 12.43 -20.36 11.52
CA GLY A 132 11.61 -21.39 10.86
C GLY A 132 10.26 -21.65 11.54
N VAL A 133 9.75 -20.70 12.31
CA VAL A 133 8.48 -20.87 13.04
C VAL A 133 7.32 -20.99 12.04
N ILE A 134 6.72 -22.17 11.99
CA ILE A 134 5.48 -22.42 11.26
C ILE A 134 4.31 -22.03 12.16
N ILE A 135 3.36 -21.26 11.64
CA ILE A 135 2.12 -20.93 12.35
C ILE A 135 1.21 -22.15 12.29
N GLY A 136 1.21 -22.97 13.35
CA GLY A 136 0.51 -24.26 13.35
C GLY A 136 -1.02 -24.16 13.46
N SER A 137 -1.60 -22.96 13.67
CA SER A 137 -3.04 -22.79 13.86
C SER A 137 -3.63 -21.85 12.79
N PRO A 138 -4.66 -22.27 12.02
CA PRO A 138 -5.35 -21.41 11.06
C PRO A 138 -5.92 -20.13 11.70
N ARG A 139 -6.35 -20.19 12.96
CA ARG A 139 -6.86 -19.02 13.70
C ARG A 139 -5.76 -18.01 13.96
N MET A 140 -4.57 -18.46 14.36
CA MET A 140 -3.42 -17.59 14.58
C MET A 140 -2.96 -16.93 13.28
N SER A 141 -2.89 -17.71 12.20
CA SER A 141 -2.60 -17.21 10.85
C SER A 141 -3.57 -16.09 10.45
N LEU A 142 -4.86 -16.30 10.64
CA LEU A 142 -5.88 -15.28 10.35
C LEU A 142 -5.67 -14.00 11.18
N ILE A 143 -5.49 -14.15 12.50
CA ILE A 143 -5.30 -13.00 13.40
C ILE A 143 -4.05 -12.20 13.01
N LEU A 144 -2.91 -12.89 12.79
CA LEU A 144 -1.66 -12.24 12.42
C LEU A 144 -1.76 -11.57 11.05
N THR A 145 -2.42 -12.21 10.08
CA THR A 145 -2.66 -11.63 8.75
C THR A 145 -3.47 -10.34 8.86
N VAL A 146 -4.59 -10.37 9.57
CA VAL A 146 -5.42 -9.19 9.79
C VAL A 146 -4.62 -8.09 10.48
N LEU A 147 -3.85 -8.42 11.51
CA LEU A 147 -3.03 -7.45 12.24
C LEU A 147 -1.99 -6.78 11.34
N VAL A 148 -1.25 -7.57 10.54
CA VAL A 148 -0.24 -7.04 9.58
C VAL A 148 -0.90 -6.10 8.57
N VAL A 149 -2.04 -6.51 8.01
CA VAL A 149 -2.78 -5.67 7.05
C VAL A 149 -3.25 -4.37 7.70
N LEU A 150 -3.82 -4.42 8.89
CA LEU A 150 -4.28 -3.24 9.62
C LEU A 150 -3.13 -2.28 9.91
N VAL A 151 -2.00 -2.79 10.42
CA VAL A 151 -0.82 -1.98 10.72
C VAL A 151 -0.31 -1.31 9.44
N THR A 152 -0.22 -2.05 8.34
CA THR A 152 0.28 -1.54 7.06
C THR A 152 -0.65 -0.47 6.48
N ILE A 153 -1.97 -0.72 6.46
CA ILE A 153 -2.95 0.27 5.97
C ILE A 153 -2.85 1.57 6.77
N ASN A 154 -2.86 1.47 8.10
CA ASN A 154 -2.83 2.67 8.93
C ASN A 154 -1.47 3.39 8.88
N ALA A 155 -0.36 2.66 8.74
CA ALA A 155 0.94 3.28 8.55
C ALA A 155 1.02 4.08 7.23
N VAL A 156 0.53 3.54 6.11
CA VAL A 156 0.46 4.29 4.83
C VAL A 156 -0.44 5.51 4.96
N ASN A 157 -1.59 5.36 5.59
CA ASN A 157 -2.53 6.47 5.81
C ASN A 157 -1.88 7.63 6.62
N PHE A 158 -1.02 7.31 7.57
CA PHE A 158 -0.28 8.34 8.33
C PHE A 158 0.74 9.11 7.49
N VAL A 159 1.30 8.49 6.45
CA VAL A 159 2.31 9.12 5.57
C VAL A 159 1.67 9.93 4.46
N ASP A 160 0.42 9.65 4.12
CA ASP A 160 -0.34 10.41 3.12
C ASP A 160 -0.75 11.80 3.64
N GLY A 161 0.21 12.53 4.15
CA GLY A 161 0.03 13.91 4.67
C GLY A 161 0.71 14.99 3.82
N LEU A 162 1.48 14.61 2.80
CA LEU A 162 2.20 15.52 1.90
C LEU A 162 2.01 15.12 0.43
N ASP A 163 2.01 16.14 -0.43
CA ASP A 163 1.91 16.01 -1.89
C ASP A 163 2.93 15.01 -2.44
N GLY A 164 2.47 13.92 -3.05
CA GLY A 164 3.29 12.93 -3.70
C GLY A 164 4.13 12.03 -2.79
N LEU A 165 4.11 12.23 -1.46
CA LEU A 165 4.98 11.49 -0.55
C LEU A 165 4.66 9.99 -0.55
N ALA A 166 3.42 9.62 -0.20
CA ALA A 166 3.03 8.21 -0.11
C ALA A 166 3.18 7.49 -1.45
N ALA A 167 2.64 8.08 -2.54
CA ALA A 167 2.76 7.49 -3.88
C ALA A 167 4.22 7.40 -4.34
N GLY A 168 5.06 8.40 -4.04
CA GLY A 168 6.47 8.42 -4.40
C GLY A 168 7.29 7.37 -3.66
N VAL A 169 7.18 7.30 -2.33
CA VAL A 169 7.87 6.29 -1.50
C VAL A 169 7.50 4.89 -1.93
N VAL A 170 6.19 4.64 -2.15
CA VAL A 170 5.71 3.32 -2.60
C VAL A 170 6.15 3.00 -4.02
N SER A 171 6.26 3.99 -4.91
CA SER A 171 6.78 3.77 -6.27
C SER A 171 8.23 3.28 -6.23
N ILE A 172 9.10 3.93 -5.44
CA ILE A 172 10.52 3.58 -5.34
C ILE A 172 10.72 2.26 -4.59
N GLY A 173 10.16 2.17 -3.38
CA GLY A 173 10.31 0.99 -2.55
C GLY A 173 9.60 -0.23 -3.15
N GLY A 174 8.44 -0.03 -3.77
CA GLY A 174 7.71 -1.06 -4.48
C GLY A 174 8.47 -1.56 -5.72
N ALA A 175 9.18 -0.69 -6.45
CA ALA A 175 10.04 -1.11 -7.56
C ALA A 175 11.20 -2.00 -7.08
N ALA A 176 11.84 -1.64 -5.96
CA ALA A 176 12.88 -2.46 -5.34
C ALA A 176 12.32 -3.81 -4.87
N PHE A 177 11.14 -3.81 -4.24
CA PHE A 177 10.46 -5.01 -3.81
C PHE A 177 10.01 -5.90 -4.98
N PHE A 178 9.55 -5.29 -6.09
CA PHE A 178 9.26 -6.00 -7.33
C PHE A 178 10.49 -6.73 -7.86
N ALA A 179 11.64 -6.03 -7.96
CA ALA A 179 12.89 -6.63 -8.43
C ALA A 179 13.30 -7.82 -7.56
N TYR A 180 13.18 -7.68 -6.23
CA TYR A 180 13.45 -8.76 -5.29
C TYR A 180 12.49 -9.93 -5.45
N SER A 181 11.16 -9.68 -5.43
CA SER A 181 10.14 -10.72 -5.57
C SER A 181 10.27 -11.49 -6.89
N TYR A 182 10.60 -10.78 -7.97
CA TYR A 182 10.86 -11.37 -9.28
C TYR A 182 12.11 -12.25 -9.27
N SER A 183 13.22 -11.78 -8.68
CA SER A 183 14.46 -12.59 -8.57
C SER A 183 14.23 -13.86 -7.78
N LEU A 184 13.51 -13.76 -6.66
CA LEU A 184 13.16 -14.93 -5.84
C LEU A 184 12.34 -15.96 -6.62
N ALA A 185 11.39 -15.50 -7.44
CA ALA A 185 10.59 -16.41 -8.28
C ALA A 185 11.43 -17.10 -9.37
N VAL A 186 12.40 -16.40 -9.96
CA VAL A 186 13.34 -16.96 -10.94
C VAL A 186 14.19 -18.06 -10.32
N ASP A 187 14.68 -17.86 -9.11
CA ASP A 187 15.54 -18.81 -8.41
C ASP A 187 14.75 -20.04 -7.92
N ALA A 188 13.51 -19.84 -7.47
CA ALA A 188 12.67 -20.91 -6.91
C ALA A 188 12.03 -21.80 -7.97
N THR A 189 11.66 -21.25 -9.12
CA THR A 189 10.96 -21.96 -10.20
C THR A 189 11.51 -21.56 -11.58
N PRO A 190 12.61 -22.22 -12.05
CA PRO A 190 13.24 -21.87 -13.31
C PRO A 190 12.34 -21.97 -14.55
N ASP A 191 11.30 -22.79 -14.49
CA ASP A 191 10.36 -23.01 -15.60
C ASP A 191 9.17 -22.03 -15.62
N SER A 192 8.95 -21.28 -14.54
CA SER A 192 7.81 -20.36 -14.47
C SER A 192 8.04 -19.22 -13.48
N TYR A 193 8.34 -18.06 -14.03
CA TYR A 193 8.54 -16.82 -13.25
C TYR A 193 7.23 -16.08 -12.96
N ALA A 194 6.07 -16.72 -13.23
CA ALA A 194 4.77 -16.15 -12.96
C ALA A 194 4.44 -16.24 -11.47
N ASN A 195 4.31 -15.09 -10.81
CA ASN A 195 4.19 -14.96 -9.35
C ASN A 195 3.18 -13.85 -8.99
N LEU A 196 2.22 -14.21 -8.15
CA LEU A 196 1.16 -13.28 -7.72
C LEU A 196 1.73 -12.08 -6.95
N ALA A 197 2.74 -12.26 -6.10
CA ALA A 197 3.34 -11.15 -5.35
C ALA A 197 3.98 -10.12 -6.29
N SER A 198 4.74 -10.59 -7.29
CA SER A 198 5.33 -9.72 -8.33
C SER A 198 4.26 -9.01 -9.16
N LEU A 199 3.14 -9.67 -9.46
CA LEU A 199 2.03 -9.06 -10.18
C LEU A 199 1.39 -7.93 -9.36
N ILE A 200 1.07 -8.19 -8.10
CA ILE A 200 0.40 -7.20 -7.23
C ILE A 200 1.28 -5.96 -7.07
N ILE A 201 2.58 -6.15 -6.79
CA ILE A 201 3.48 -5.01 -6.58
C ILE A 201 3.72 -4.23 -7.87
N ALA A 202 3.81 -4.90 -9.04
CA ALA A 202 3.93 -4.23 -10.34
C ALA A 202 2.70 -3.38 -10.64
N VAL A 203 1.49 -3.90 -10.39
CA VAL A 203 0.22 -3.17 -10.56
C VAL A 203 0.15 -1.98 -9.61
N LEU A 204 0.54 -2.16 -8.34
CA LEU A 204 0.57 -1.09 -7.35
C LEU A 204 1.54 0.02 -7.74
N VAL A 205 2.78 -0.33 -8.10
CA VAL A 205 3.78 0.65 -8.56
C VAL A 205 3.28 1.40 -9.79
N GLY A 206 2.68 0.68 -10.75
CA GLY A 206 2.07 1.29 -11.92
C GLY A 206 0.99 2.30 -11.56
N ALA A 207 0.06 1.94 -10.69
CA ALA A 207 -1.00 2.84 -10.24
C ALA A 207 -0.45 4.08 -9.52
N CYS A 208 0.57 3.91 -8.65
CA CYS A 208 1.23 5.03 -7.97
C CYS A 208 1.96 5.95 -8.97
N VAL A 209 2.74 5.40 -9.90
CA VAL A 209 3.47 6.17 -10.92
C VAL A 209 2.50 6.94 -11.83
N GLY A 210 1.38 6.32 -12.23
CA GLY A 210 0.37 6.97 -13.06
C GLY A 210 -0.39 8.09 -12.31
N PHE A 211 -0.61 7.93 -11.01
CA PHE A 211 -1.25 8.93 -10.16
C PHE A 211 -0.32 10.08 -9.80
N LEU A 212 0.97 9.82 -9.59
CA LEU A 212 1.97 10.77 -9.08
C LEU A 212 2.02 12.12 -9.82
N PRO A 213 1.95 12.21 -11.17
CA PRO A 213 1.96 13.50 -11.89
C PRO A 213 0.81 14.45 -11.52
N HIS A 214 -0.31 13.90 -11.00
CA HIS A 214 -1.45 14.69 -10.57
C HIS A 214 -1.41 15.02 -9.07
N ASN A 215 -0.65 14.23 -8.30
CA ASN A 215 -0.50 14.36 -6.85
C ASN A 215 0.82 15.03 -6.45
N PHE A 216 1.77 15.21 -7.38
CA PHE A 216 3.04 15.89 -7.11
C PHE A 216 2.82 17.38 -6.82
N ASN A 217 3.67 17.95 -5.95
CA ASN A 217 3.54 19.33 -5.49
C ASN A 217 3.71 20.37 -6.63
N PRO A 218 2.79 21.34 -6.78
CA PRO A 218 1.53 21.50 -6.07
C PRO A 218 0.45 20.51 -6.53
N SER A 219 -0.11 19.75 -5.59
CA SER A 219 -1.05 18.68 -5.91
C SER A 219 -2.37 19.22 -6.48
N ARG A 220 -2.87 18.53 -7.50
CA ARG A 220 -4.15 18.83 -8.15
C ARG A 220 -5.30 17.97 -7.60
N ILE A 221 -4.96 16.88 -6.95
CA ILE A 221 -5.88 15.94 -6.31
C ILE A 221 -5.13 15.13 -5.24
N PHE A 222 -5.72 14.93 -4.08
CA PHE A 222 -5.22 14.01 -3.06
C PHE A 222 -5.70 12.59 -3.31
N MET A 223 -4.88 11.59 -2.90
CA MET A 223 -5.30 10.20 -3.03
C MET A 223 -6.46 9.85 -2.08
N GLY A 224 -6.53 10.50 -0.91
CA GLY A 224 -7.53 10.27 0.11
C GLY A 224 -7.39 8.94 0.83
N ASP A 225 -8.30 8.66 1.75
CA ASP A 225 -8.32 7.39 2.49
C ASP A 225 -8.58 6.20 1.57
N SER A 226 -9.32 6.41 0.47
CA SER A 226 -9.51 5.40 -0.58
C SER A 226 -8.19 4.95 -1.21
N GLY A 227 -7.23 5.85 -1.44
CA GLY A 227 -5.94 5.51 -2.04
C GLY A 227 -4.94 4.95 -1.05
N SER A 228 -4.81 5.56 0.13
CA SER A 228 -3.86 5.11 1.15
C SER A 228 -4.19 3.71 1.68
N MET A 229 -5.49 3.38 1.86
CA MET A 229 -5.94 2.04 2.23
C MET A 229 -5.62 0.99 1.15
N LEU A 230 -5.79 1.34 -0.14
CA LEU A 230 -5.43 0.45 -1.26
C LEU A 230 -3.93 0.15 -1.29
N ILE A 231 -3.10 1.18 -1.16
CA ILE A 231 -1.65 1.01 -1.10
C ILE A 231 -1.27 0.08 0.04
N GLY A 232 -1.78 0.35 1.24
CA GLY A 232 -1.48 -0.45 2.42
C GLY A 232 -1.90 -1.91 2.27
N LEU A 233 -3.08 -2.17 1.72
CA LEU A 233 -3.56 -3.53 1.45
C LEU A 233 -2.65 -4.28 0.48
N LEU A 234 -2.31 -3.67 -0.67
CA LEU A 234 -1.54 -4.35 -1.71
C LEU A 234 -0.08 -4.56 -1.31
N LEU A 235 0.51 -3.64 -0.55
CA LEU A 235 1.82 -3.84 0.08
C LEU A 235 1.79 -5.01 1.06
N ALA A 236 0.81 -5.07 1.96
CA ALA A 236 0.66 -6.17 2.90
C ALA A 236 0.43 -7.50 2.17
N ALA A 237 -0.46 -7.53 1.18
CA ALA A 237 -0.76 -8.73 0.40
C ALA A 237 0.47 -9.27 -0.33
N SER A 238 1.25 -8.39 -0.99
CA SER A 238 2.47 -8.80 -1.68
C SER A 238 3.54 -9.32 -0.69
N THR A 239 3.69 -8.67 0.46
CA THR A 239 4.60 -9.12 1.53
C THR A 239 4.22 -10.51 2.04
N ILE A 240 2.95 -10.72 2.38
CA ILE A 240 2.42 -12.00 2.87
C ILE A 240 2.68 -13.11 1.85
N ARG A 241 2.44 -12.83 0.58
CA ARG A 241 2.66 -13.83 -0.50
C ARG A 241 4.12 -14.16 -0.72
N VAL A 242 5.04 -13.18 -0.65
CA VAL A 242 6.49 -13.43 -0.76
C VAL A 242 7.00 -14.20 0.45
N THR A 243 6.57 -13.84 1.66
CA THR A 243 7.00 -14.53 2.90
C THR A 243 6.63 -16.02 2.87
N GLY A 244 5.48 -16.39 2.30
CA GLY A 244 5.06 -17.78 2.12
C GLY A 244 5.86 -18.58 1.09
N GLN A 245 6.71 -17.93 0.28
CA GLN A 245 7.55 -18.58 -0.74
C GLN A 245 8.98 -18.84 -0.27
N VAL A 246 9.37 -18.32 0.89
CA VAL A 246 10.72 -18.55 1.44
C VAL A 246 10.78 -19.95 2.04
N ASP A 247 11.70 -20.78 1.51
CA ASP A 247 11.96 -22.10 2.07
C ASP A 247 12.60 -21.96 3.47
N PRO A 248 11.97 -22.50 4.52
CA PRO A 248 12.54 -22.49 5.86
C PRO A 248 13.95 -23.14 5.96
N ALA A 249 14.29 -24.05 5.06
CA ALA A 249 15.61 -24.68 5.03
C ALA A 249 16.73 -23.68 4.66
N LEU A 250 16.42 -22.62 3.91
CA LEU A 250 17.40 -21.55 3.59
C LEU A 250 17.73 -20.67 4.79
N LEU A 251 16.97 -20.77 5.88
CA LEU A 251 17.21 -20.01 7.13
C LEU A 251 18.34 -20.59 7.99
N ALA A 252 18.73 -21.82 7.74
CA ALA A 252 19.76 -22.52 8.50
C ALA A 252 21.21 -22.28 8.02
N ASP A 253 21.37 -21.61 6.86
CA ASP A 253 22.65 -21.44 6.19
C ASP A 253 23.12 -19.96 6.22
N GLU A 254 24.36 -19.69 5.78
CA GLU A 254 24.95 -18.33 5.67
C GLU A 254 24.10 -17.36 4.80
N ARG A 255 23.10 -17.88 4.10
CA ARG A 255 22.12 -17.13 3.30
C ARG A 255 20.90 -16.64 4.10
N ALA A 256 20.90 -16.81 5.43
CA ALA A 256 19.76 -16.40 6.28
C ALA A 256 19.34 -14.93 6.06
N PHE A 257 20.30 -14.03 5.81
CA PHE A 257 19.99 -12.62 5.51
C PHE A 257 19.09 -12.47 4.27
N ALA A 258 19.34 -13.22 3.20
CA ALA A 258 18.54 -13.19 1.99
C ALA A 258 17.10 -13.68 2.24
N ALA A 259 16.92 -14.64 3.16
CA ALA A 259 15.61 -15.16 3.55
C ALA A 259 14.77 -14.14 4.37
N PHE A 260 15.41 -13.17 5.02
CA PHE A 260 14.72 -12.08 5.73
C PHE A 260 14.36 -10.89 4.82
N LEU A 261 14.95 -10.77 3.64
CA LEU A 261 14.69 -9.68 2.70
C LEU A 261 13.19 -9.50 2.36
N PRO A 262 12.36 -10.57 2.20
CA PRO A 262 10.91 -10.42 1.98
C PRO A 262 10.19 -9.64 3.06
N ILE A 263 10.69 -9.69 4.28
CA ILE A 263 10.13 -8.95 5.42
C ILE A 263 10.81 -7.60 5.60
N ILE A 264 12.15 -7.58 5.46
CA ILE A 264 12.93 -6.35 5.67
C ILE A 264 12.57 -5.30 4.62
N LEU A 265 12.41 -5.68 3.34
CA LEU A 265 12.12 -4.74 2.26
C LEU A 265 10.79 -4.00 2.44
N PRO A 266 9.64 -4.67 2.65
CA PRO A 266 8.39 -3.99 2.95
C PRO A 266 8.45 -3.18 4.25
N ILE A 267 9.13 -3.70 5.29
CA ILE A 267 9.36 -2.94 6.52
C ILE A 267 10.23 -1.72 6.24
N ALA A 268 11.24 -1.82 5.39
CA ALA A 268 12.09 -0.68 5.02
C ALA A 268 11.31 0.36 4.21
N VAL A 269 10.46 -0.07 3.27
CA VAL A 269 9.52 0.82 2.56
C VAL A 269 8.58 1.51 3.55
N MET A 270 8.13 0.75 4.55
CA MET A 270 7.25 1.21 5.61
C MET A 270 7.98 1.81 6.81
N ALA A 271 9.33 1.79 6.84
CA ALA A 271 10.09 2.20 8.02
C ALA A 271 9.82 3.66 8.39
N LEU A 272 9.84 4.55 7.41
CA LEU A 272 9.53 5.96 7.63
C LEU A 272 8.10 6.18 8.16
N PRO A 273 7.06 5.61 7.50
CA PRO A 273 5.70 5.57 8.02
C PRO A 273 5.56 5.02 9.43
N LEU A 274 6.14 3.84 9.66
CA LEU A 274 6.04 3.15 10.96
C LEU A 274 6.76 3.90 12.07
N LEU A 275 7.92 4.47 11.78
CA LEU A 275 8.66 5.31 12.74
C LEU A 275 7.89 6.57 13.09
N ASP A 276 7.30 7.27 12.11
CA ASP A 276 6.52 8.48 12.41
C ASP A 276 5.26 8.14 13.21
N LEU A 277 4.55 7.06 12.86
CA LEU A 277 3.44 6.52 13.64
C LEU A 277 3.87 6.16 15.06
N GLY A 278 4.93 5.38 15.22
CA GLY A 278 5.45 4.96 16.53
C GLY A 278 5.83 6.14 17.39
N LEU A 279 6.58 7.10 16.84
CA LEU A 279 6.95 8.34 17.53
C LEU A 279 5.73 9.19 17.90
N ALA A 280 4.72 9.25 17.05
CA ALA A 280 3.48 9.97 17.36
C ALA A 280 2.72 9.31 18.52
N VAL A 281 2.60 7.98 18.51
CA VAL A 281 1.96 7.20 19.59
C VAL A 281 2.72 7.41 20.91
N VAL A 282 4.05 7.22 20.92
CA VAL A 282 4.89 7.41 22.12
C VAL A 282 4.74 8.84 22.68
N ARG A 283 4.82 9.85 21.83
CA ARG A 283 4.65 11.24 22.27
C ARG A 283 3.28 11.51 22.91
N ARG A 284 2.20 10.94 22.34
CA ARG A 284 0.84 11.09 22.89
C ARG A 284 0.72 10.43 24.25
N MET A 285 1.23 9.21 24.38
CA MET A 285 1.24 8.48 25.65
C MET A 285 2.04 9.22 26.72
N MET A 286 3.24 9.73 26.38
CA MET A 286 4.06 10.54 27.30
C MET A 286 3.38 11.86 27.70
N ALA A 287 2.51 12.41 26.86
CA ALA A 287 1.70 13.61 27.15
C ALA A 287 0.37 13.29 27.86
N GLY A 288 0.14 12.04 28.29
CA GLY A 288 -1.09 11.61 28.95
C GLY A 288 -2.33 11.63 28.04
N LYS A 289 -2.13 11.64 26.70
CA LYS A 289 -3.21 11.67 25.71
C LYS A 289 -3.46 10.28 25.12
N SER A 290 -4.68 10.06 24.63
CA SER A 290 -5.00 8.83 23.89
C SER A 290 -4.09 8.66 22.67
N PRO A 291 -3.62 7.43 22.38
CA PRO A 291 -2.87 7.13 21.14
C PRO A 291 -3.59 7.55 19.87
N PHE A 292 -4.91 7.61 19.90
CA PHE A 292 -5.79 7.97 18.76
C PHE A 292 -6.12 9.47 18.69
N SER A 293 -5.60 10.31 19.63
CA SER A 293 -5.82 11.75 19.58
C SER A 293 -5.10 12.39 18.38
N ALA A 294 -5.66 13.45 17.80
CA ALA A 294 -5.00 14.20 16.73
C ALA A 294 -3.69 14.84 17.23
N ASP A 295 -2.61 14.74 16.43
CA ASP A 295 -1.31 15.36 16.72
C ASP A 295 -0.80 16.10 15.46
N ALA A 296 -0.33 17.33 15.65
CA ALA A 296 0.26 18.17 14.60
C ALA A 296 1.80 18.14 14.60
N LYS A 297 2.44 17.18 15.29
CA LYS A 297 3.90 17.10 15.48
C LYS A 297 4.55 15.95 14.67
N HIS A 298 3.97 15.59 13.55
CA HIS A 298 4.58 14.61 12.63
C HIS A 298 5.90 15.12 12.04
N LEU A 299 6.75 14.19 11.58
CA LEU A 299 8.08 14.47 11.06
C LEU A 299 8.06 15.56 9.97
N HIS A 300 7.12 15.47 9.03
CA HIS A 300 6.95 16.44 7.95
C HIS A 300 6.65 17.87 8.45
N HIS A 301 5.81 18.04 9.47
CA HIS A 301 5.57 19.37 10.07
C HIS A 301 6.81 19.96 10.75
N ARG A 302 7.70 19.11 11.27
CA ARG A 302 8.95 19.53 11.88
C ARG A 302 9.95 19.97 10.81
N MET A 303 10.03 19.27 9.67
CA MET A 303 10.91 19.63 8.57
C MET A 303 10.51 20.95 7.91
N LEU A 304 9.20 21.20 7.72
CA LEU A 304 8.69 22.48 7.23
C LEU A 304 9.06 23.64 8.17
N ARG A 305 8.95 23.45 9.50
CA ARG A 305 9.37 24.47 10.47
C ARG A 305 10.88 24.74 10.44
N LEU A 306 11.70 23.81 9.99
CA LEU A 306 13.14 23.97 9.78
C LEU A 306 13.48 24.68 8.46
N GLY A 307 12.47 25.21 7.74
CA GLY A 307 12.63 26.00 6.52
C GLY A 307 12.86 25.20 5.25
N HIS A 308 12.57 23.89 5.27
CA HIS A 308 12.59 23.08 4.04
C HIS A 308 11.36 23.39 3.18
N SER A 309 11.57 23.59 1.86
CA SER A 309 10.45 23.69 0.94
C SER A 309 9.81 22.30 0.72
N HIS A 310 8.51 22.25 0.41
CA HIS A 310 7.80 21.02 0.10
C HIS A 310 8.52 20.12 -0.93
N ALA A 311 9.03 20.71 -2.00
CA ALA A 311 9.76 19.98 -3.04
C ALA A 311 11.08 19.34 -2.52
N ARG A 312 11.79 20.01 -1.60
CA ARG A 312 13.01 19.45 -0.98
C ARG A 312 12.70 18.36 0.02
N GLU A 313 11.57 18.45 0.70
CA GLU A 313 11.12 17.45 1.66
C GLU A 313 10.76 16.13 0.96
N ILE A 314 10.00 16.20 -0.14
CA ILE A 314 9.70 15.04 -0.98
C ILE A 314 10.99 14.41 -1.50
N GLY A 315 11.92 15.21 -2.06
CA GLY A 315 13.19 14.71 -2.58
C GLY A 315 14.06 14.00 -1.53
N ARG A 316 14.03 14.43 -0.25
CA ARG A 316 14.78 13.79 0.83
C ARG A 316 14.10 12.55 1.42
N ALA A 317 12.78 12.47 1.35
CA ALA A 317 12.05 11.29 1.75
C ALA A 317 12.20 10.13 0.75
N HIS A 318 12.68 10.43 -0.46
CA HIS A 318 12.90 9.45 -1.53
C HIS A 318 14.38 8.99 -1.64
N VAL A 319 15.29 9.57 -0.89
CA VAL A 319 16.72 9.19 -0.79
C VAL A 319 17.00 8.51 0.53
#